data_e95c0bd20c1593ae5029c9a01a0807e8
#
_entry.id   e95c0bd20c1593ae5029c9a01a0807e8
#
_cell.length_a   1.000
_cell.length_b   1.000
_cell.length_c   1.000
_cell.angle_alpha   90.00
_cell.angle_beta   90.00
_cell.angle_gamma   90.00
#
_symmetry.space_group_name_H-M   'P 1'
#
loop_
_entity.id
_entity.type
_entity.pdbx_description
1 polymer ?
#
loop_
_entity_poly.entity_id
_entity_poly.type
_entity_poly.pdbx_seq_one_letter_code
_entity_poly.pdbx_strand_id
1 'polypeptide(L)'
;RPATGVLTIDGVDHEVGGAEGEAWAVLDHGRGRWPYDIQWNWGAASGRAQRAGGRVIGLQVGAKWTEGTGVSENAFFVDGRMHKIHGETTWQYSVEGERWREPWRVTGGGLDATFVPFHNKRTRTDLVVLQGHTDQCFGEWSGSFTTADGEVIEFDGLIGWAEEVHNRW
;
A
#
# COMPACT_ATOMS: atom_id res chain seq x y z
N ARG A 1 -1.40 -3.93 11.86
CA ARG A 1 -1.30 -4.41 13.25
C ARG A 1 0.04 -5.09 13.46
N PRO A 2 0.65 -5.02 14.66
CA PRO A 2 1.81 -5.86 14.98
C PRO A 2 1.49 -7.34 14.76
N ALA A 3 2.46 -8.08 14.27
CA ALA A 3 2.33 -9.51 13.97
C ALA A 3 3.50 -10.30 14.60
N THR A 4 3.21 -11.53 14.97
CA THR A 4 4.23 -12.50 15.40
C THR A 4 3.85 -13.87 14.86
N GLY A 5 4.85 -14.68 14.54
CA GLY A 5 4.61 -16.02 14.03
C GLY A 5 5.89 -16.69 13.55
N VAL A 6 5.72 -17.81 12.88
CA VAL A 6 6.80 -18.54 12.21
C VAL A 6 6.43 -18.69 10.74
N LEU A 7 7.38 -18.41 9.85
CA LEU A 7 7.27 -18.63 8.43
C LEU A 7 8.29 -19.69 8.01
N THR A 8 7.83 -20.81 7.46
CA THR A 8 8.69 -21.87 6.94
C THR A 8 8.94 -21.66 5.46
N ILE A 9 10.19 -21.45 5.05
CA ILE A 9 10.61 -21.33 3.65
C ILE A 9 11.66 -22.41 3.37
N ASP A 10 11.41 -23.23 2.36
CA ASP A 10 12.29 -24.34 1.96
C ASP A 10 12.69 -25.27 3.12
N GLY A 11 11.77 -25.46 4.08
CA GLY A 11 11.98 -26.31 5.25
C GLY A 11 12.74 -25.65 6.38
N VAL A 12 13.05 -24.36 6.27
CA VAL A 12 13.70 -23.56 7.32
C VAL A 12 12.68 -22.63 7.97
N ASP A 13 12.61 -22.68 9.29
CA ASP A 13 11.75 -21.81 10.09
C ASP A 13 12.41 -20.45 10.33
N HIS A 14 11.64 -19.40 10.08
CA HIS A 14 11.99 -18.00 10.33
C HIS A 14 11.00 -17.41 11.31
N GLU A 15 11.48 -16.89 12.43
CA GLU A 15 10.63 -16.13 13.34
C GLU A 15 10.25 -14.80 12.73
N VAL A 16 8.98 -14.44 12.86
CA VAL A 16 8.40 -13.18 12.37
C VAL A 16 7.94 -12.36 13.56
N GLY A 17 8.51 -11.17 13.72
CA GLY A 17 8.26 -10.31 14.87
C GLY A 17 8.95 -10.80 16.14
N GLY A 18 8.52 -10.29 17.31
CA GLY A 18 9.10 -10.67 18.58
C GLY A 18 10.55 -10.17 18.78
N ALA A 19 11.44 -11.05 19.23
CA ALA A 19 12.83 -10.70 19.52
C ALA A 19 13.67 -10.36 18.28
N GLU A 20 13.28 -10.84 17.10
CA GLU A 20 13.98 -10.61 15.82
C GLU A 20 13.61 -9.27 15.15
N GLY A 21 12.71 -8.50 15.75
CA GLY A 21 12.28 -7.22 15.25
C GLY A 21 10.77 -7.08 15.14
N GLU A 22 10.31 -5.95 14.64
CA GLU A 22 8.89 -5.70 14.47
C GLU A 22 8.41 -6.23 13.11
N ALA A 23 7.27 -6.92 13.12
CA ALA A 23 6.54 -7.30 11.92
C ALA A 23 5.11 -6.77 11.96
N TRP A 24 4.56 -6.51 10.80
CA TRP A 24 3.26 -5.87 10.63
C TRP A 24 2.40 -6.66 9.67
N ALA A 25 1.12 -6.82 10.01
CA ALA A 25 0.14 -7.48 9.18
C ALA A 25 -0.98 -6.50 8.77
N VAL A 26 -1.45 -6.67 7.56
CA VAL A 26 -2.64 -6.04 7.01
C VAL A 26 -3.69 -7.11 6.79
N LEU A 27 -4.93 -6.85 7.21
CA LEU A 27 -6.08 -7.67 6.86
C LEU A 27 -6.81 -6.98 5.73
N ASP A 28 -6.87 -7.63 4.59
CA ASP A 28 -7.77 -7.27 3.49
C ASP A 28 -8.95 -8.24 3.47
N HIS A 29 -10.17 -7.70 3.43
CA HIS A 29 -11.39 -8.48 3.32
C HIS A 29 -12.44 -7.73 2.52
N GLY A 30 -12.70 -8.21 1.31
CA GLY A 30 -13.74 -7.69 0.43
C GLY A 30 -14.91 -8.65 0.27
N ARG A 31 -16.13 -8.10 0.28
CA ARG A 31 -17.35 -8.83 -0.05
C ARG A 31 -18.27 -7.97 -0.89
N GLY A 32 -18.62 -8.43 -2.08
CA GLY A 32 -19.47 -7.66 -2.98
C GLY A 32 -19.68 -8.32 -4.32
N ARG A 33 -20.31 -7.57 -5.21
CA ARG A 33 -20.40 -7.89 -6.63
C ARG A 33 -19.54 -6.89 -7.40
N TRP A 34 -18.45 -7.38 -7.93
CA TRP A 34 -17.51 -6.56 -8.68
C TRP A 34 -17.96 -6.36 -10.12
N PRO A 35 -17.62 -5.21 -10.77
CA PRO A 35 -17.77 -5.04 -12.20
C PRO A 35 -17.01 -6.12 -12.97
N TYR A 36 -17.48 -6.45 -14.17
CA TYR A 36 -16.82 -7.43 -15.05
C TYR A 36 -15.41 -6.99 -15.47
N ASP A 37 -15.21 -5.68 -15.66
CA ASP A 37 -13.93 -5.05 -15.95
C ASP A 37 -13.65 -4.04 -14.85
N ILE A 38 -12.55 -4.22 -14.13
CA ILE A 38 -12.20 -3.39 -12.99
C ILE A 38 -10.70 -3.15 -12.90
N GLN A 39 -10.35 -1.93 -12.54
CA GLN A 39 -8.99 -1.52 -12.27
C GLN A 39 -8.88 -0.90 -10.89
N TRP A 40 -7.72 -1.09 -10.25
CA TRP A 40 -7.41 -0.37 -9.02
C TRP A 40 -5.92 -0.16 -8.84
N ASN A 41 -5.60 0.83 -8.04
CA ASN A 41 -4.35 0.94 -7.33
C ASN A 41 -4.60 0.67 -5.86
N TRP A 42 -3.68 0.01 -5.21
CA TRP A 42 -3.69 -0.18 -3.78
C TRP A 42 -2.27 -0.18 -3.23
N GLY A 43 -2.09 0.46 -2.09
CA GLY A 43 -0.82 0.46 -1.38
C GLY A 43 -1.04 0.47 0.12
N ALA A 44 -0.19 -0.25 0.83
CA ALA A 44 -0.19 -0.25 2.27
C ALA A 44 1.22 -0.40 2.82
N ALA A 45 1.46 0.21 3.96
CA ALA A 45 2.70 0.07 4.71
C ALA A 45 2.44 0.25 6.20
N SER A 46 3.30 -0.32 7.02
CA SER A 46 3.30 -0.09 8.47
C SER A 46 4.71 -0.22 9.02
N GLY A 47 5.02 0.56 10.04
CA GLY A 47 6.32 0.52 10.69
C GLY A 47 6.52 1.66 11.67
N ARG A 48 7.71 1.74 12.27
CA ARG A 48 8.16 2.90 13.02
C ARG A 48 8.93 3.85 12.11
N ALA A 49 8.47 5.08 12.01
CA ALA A 49 9.13 6.12 11.23
C ALA A 49 10.06 6.96 12.12
N GLN A 50 11.33 7.04 11.76
CA GLN A 50 12.31 7.82 12.53
C GLN A 50 12.02 9.31 12.44
N ARG A 51 11.62 9.79 11.27
CA ARG A 51 11.19 11.19 11.06
C ARG A 51 9.93 11.56 11.85
N ALA A 52 9.10 10.58 12.19
CA ALA A 52 7.97 10.77 13.09
C ALA A 52 8.32 10.63 14.58
N GLY A 53 9.60 10.63 14.94
CA GLY A 53 10.06 10.45 16.32
C GLY A 53 9.87 9.02 16.85
N GLY A 54 9.91 8.01 15.97
CA GLY A 54 9.73 6.60 16.30
C GLY A 54 8.26 6.19 16.51
N ARG A 55 7.32 7.07 16.17
CA ARG A 55 5.88 6.74 16.19
C ARG A 55 5.56 5.60 15.21
N VAL A 56 4.57 4.81 15.57
CA VAL A 56 4.04 3.77 14.69
C VAL A 56 3.16 4.41 13.63
N ILE A 57 3.57 4.29 12.39
CA ILE A 57 2.85 4.81 11.23
C ILE A 57 2.23 3.65 10.45
N GLY A 58 1.02 3.84 9.96
CA GLY A 58 0.36 2.98 9.01
C GLY A 58 -0.20 3.79 7.85
N LEU A 59 -0.09 3.27 6.66
CA LEU A 59 -0.62 3.86 5.43
C LEU A 59 -1.52 2.84 4.72
N GLN A 60 -2.68 3.29 4.28
CA GLN A 60 -3.62 2.58 3.42
C GLN A 60 -4.10 3.56 2.37
N VAL A 61 -3.83 3.31 1.10
CA VAL A 61 -4.20 4.16 -0.03
C VAL A 61 -4.65 3.34 -1.22
N GLY A 62 -5.69 3.79 -1.88
CA GLY A 62 -6.22 3.17 -3.09
C GLY A 62 -6.80 4.21 -4.04
N ALA A 63 -6.97 3.81 -5.30
CA ALA A 63 -7.59 4.63 -6.34
C ALA A 63 -8.29 3.75 -7.39
N LYS A 64 -9.00 4.40 -8.29
CA LYS A 64 -9.74 3.88 -9.43
C LYS A 64 -11.04 3.18 -9.03
N TRP A 65 -11.01 2.10 -8.28
CA TRP A 65 -12.21 1.29 -8.01
C TRP A 65 -13.28 2.02 -7.16
N THR A 66 -12.90 3.05 -6.42
CA THR A 66 -13.83 3.89 -5.63
C THR A 66 -14.13 5.24 -6.25
N GLU A 67 -13.55 5.55 -7.41
CA GLU A 67 -13.73 6.85 -8.08
C GLU A 67 -15.20 7.13 -8.37
N GLY A 68 -15.64 8.34 -8.05
CA GLY A 68 -17.02 8.79 -8.26
C GLY A 68 -18.04 8.22 -7.26
N THR A 69 -17.67 7.33 -6.34
CA THR A 69 -18.59 6.78 -5.33
C THR A 69 -18.80 7.70 -4.13
N GLY A 70 -17.92 8.70 -3.94
CA GLY A 70 -17.91 9.60 -2.78
C GLY A 70 -17.32 8.98 -1.51
N VAL A 71 -16.85 7.74 -1.58
CA VAL A 71 -16.18 7.05 -0.47
C VAL A 71 -14.82 6.51 -0.92
N SER A 72 -13.90 6.37 0.02
CA SER A 72 -12.61 5.72 -0.21
C SER A 72 -12.17 4.97 1.05
N GLU A 73 -11.23 4.06 0.91
CA GLU A 73 -10.58 3.36 2.03
C GLU A 73 -9.32 4.08 2.54
N ASN A 74 -8.96 5.20 1.93
CA ASN A 74 -7.71 5.91 2.16
C ASN A 74 -7.61 6.42 3.60
N ALA A 75 -6.55 6.04 4.30
CA ALA A 75 -6.32 6.40 5.69
C ALA A 75 -4.83 6.43 6.05
N PHE A 76 -4.47 7.31 6.95
CA PHE A 76 -3.17 7.39 7.59
C PHE A 76 -3.33 7.11 9.09
N PHE A 77 -2.43 6.35 9.66
CA PHE A 77 -2.51 5.93 11.06
C PHE A 77 -1.27 6.40 11.81
N VAL A 78 -1.48 6.94 13.00
CA VAL A 78 -0.41 7.35 13.91
C VAL A 78 -0.70 6.76 15.29
N ASP A 79 0.17 5.88 15.77
CA ASP A 79 0.03 5.18 17.05
C ASP A 79 -1.36 4.55 17.26
N GLY A 80 -1.91 3.99 16.17
CA GLY A 80 -3.23 3.34 16.16
C GLY A 80 -4.42 4.29 15.99
N ARG A 81 -4.22 5.61 15.97
CA ARG A 81 -5.25 6.58 15.64
C ARG A 81 -5.36 6.76 14.13
N MET A 82 -6.54 6.58 13.60
CA MET A 82 -6.83 6.78 12.18
C MET A 82 -7.08 8.26 11.86
N HIS A 83 -6.44 8.72 10.80
CA HIS A 83 -6.70 9.98 10.12
C HIS A 83 -7.19 9.67 8.71
N LYS A 84 -8.41 10.09 8.40
CA LYS A 84 -8.98 9.86 7.08
C LYS A 84 -8.26 10.72 6.03
N ILE A 85 -7.83 10.11 4.94
CA ILE A 85 -7.39 10.82 3.74
C ILE A 85 -8.64 11.08 2.91
N HIS A 86 -9.07 12.34 2.88
CA HIS A 86 -10.30 12.75 2.21
C HIS A 86 -10.07 12.95 0.71
N GLY A 87 -11.09 12.59 -0.08
CA GLY A 87 -11.06 12.72 -1.53
C GLY A 87 -10.28 11.59 -2.21
N GLU A 88 -10.08 11.77 -3.48
CA GLU A 88 -9.34 10.85 -4.34
C GLU A 88 -7.83 11.09 -4.24
N THR A 89 -7.05 10.06 -4.46
CA THR A 89 -5.58 10.15 -4.53
C THR A 89 -5.13 10.11 -5.99
N THR A 90 -4.08 10.88 -6.29
CA THR A 90 -3.42 10.88 -7.59
C THR A 90 -2.18 10.01 -7.53
N TRP A 91 -2.06 9.08 -8.46
CA TRP A 91 -0.96 8.14 -8.57
C TRP A 91 -0.14 8.41 -9.83
N GLN A 92 1.16 8.60 -9.68
CA GLN A 92 2.12 8.82 -10.76
C GLN A 92 3.16 7.70 -10.71
N TYR A 93 3.15 6.82 -11.70
CA TYR A 93 4.03 5.64 -11.79
C TYR A 93 4.06 5.08 -13.21
N SER A 94 4.96 4.12 -13.44
CA SER A 94 4.93 3.28 -14.63
C SER A 94 5.34 1.85 -14.26
N VAL A 95 4.63 0.88 -14.83
CA VAL A 95 4.92 -0.56 -14.68
C VAL A 95 5.35 -1.22 -15.99
N GLU A 96 5.65 -0.43 -17.00
CA GLU A 96 6.11 -0.91 -18.31
C GLU A 96 7.59 -1.28 -18.27
N GLY A 97 7.93 -2.51 -18.63
CA GLY A 97 9.30 -3.01 -18.63
C GLY A 97 9.95 -2.90 -17.25
N GLU A 98 11.13 -2.26 -17.19
CA GLU A 98 11.84 -2.01 -15.93
C GLU A 98 11.44 -0.67 -15.26
N ARG A 99 10.50 0.06 -15.82
CA ARG A 99 10.10 1.39 -15.31
C ARG A 99 9.32 1.29 -14.00
N TRP A 100 8.79 0.13 -13.65
CA TRP A 100 8.20 -0.13 -12.34
C TRP A 100 9.19 0.12 -11.18
N ARG A 101 10.48 0.14 -11.43
CA ARG A 101 11.54 0.49 -10.46
C ARG A 101 11.66 1.99 -10.21
N GLU A 102 11.13 2.81 -11.12
CA GLU A 102 11.07 4.25 -10.90
C GLU A 102 10.19 4.54 -9.68
N PRO A 103 10.48 5.60 -8.91
CA PRO A 103 9.64 5.96 -7.78
C PRO A 103 8.19 6.23 -8.20
N TRP A 104 7.26 5.73 -7.43
CA TRP A 104 5.85 6.07 -7.55
C TRP A 104 5.54 7.24 -6.63
N ARG A 105 4.71 8.17 -7.04
CA ARG A 105 4.23 9.26 -6.20
C ARG A 105 2.73 9.18 -6.01
N VAL A 106 2.29 9.33 -4.74
CA VAL A 106 0.87 9.33 -4.37
C VAL A 106 0.57 10.59 -3.58
N THR A 107 -0.39 11.38 -4.08
CA THR A 107 -0.78 12.64 -3.44
C THR A 107 -2.29 12.76 -3.32
N GLY A 108 -2.76 13.51 -2.32
CA GLY A 108 -4.18 13.83 -2.12
C GLY A 108 -4.59 13.81 -0.65
N GLY A 109 -5.57 14.62 -0.28
CA GLY A 109 -6.14 14.64 1.06
C GLY A 109 -5.15 14.87 2.21
N GLY A 110 -4.11 15.67 1.97
CA GLY A 110 -3.05 15.94 2.93
C GLY A 110 -1.84 14.99 2.84
N LEU A 111 -1.92 13.94 2.04
CA LEU A 111 -0.79 13.02 1.78
C LEU A 111 0.08 13.52 0.62
N ASP A 112 1.38 13.45 0.81
CA ASP A 112 2.40 13.52 -0.25
C ASP A 112 3.44 12.43 0.04
N ALA A 113 3.33 11.31 -0.67
CA ALA A 113 4.13 10.13 -0.43
C ALA A 113 4.86 9.68 -1.69
N THR A 114 6.06 9.16 -1.48
CA THR A 114 6.88 8.49 -2.49
C THR A 114 7.08 7.04 -2.09
N PHE A 115 6.92 6.15 -3.05
CA PHE A 115 7.20 4.72 -2.92
C PHE A 115 8.36 4.36 -3.84
N VAL A 116 9.38 3.73 -3.29
CA VAL A 116 10.56 3.27 -4.05
C VAL A 116 10.56 1.76 -4.11
N PRO A 117 10.21 1.16 -5.27
CA PRO A 117 10.15 -0.29 -5.41
C PRO A 117 11.54 -0.93 -5.41
N PHE A 118 11.66 -2.10 -4.76
CA PHE A 118 12.83 -2.97 -4.88
C PHE A 118 12.49 -4.33 -5.53
N HIS A 119 11.21 -4.72 -5.57
CA HIS A 119 10.75 -5.97 -6.19
C HIS A 119 9.38 -5.80 -6.82
N ASN A 120 9.14 -6.45 -7.96
CA ASN A 120 7.82 -6.54 -8.59
C ASN A 120 7.40 -8.00 -8.74
N LYS A 121 6.31 -8.36 -8.10
CA LYS A 121 5.60 -9.61 -8.34
C LYS A 121 4.59 -9.39 -9.45
N ARG A 122 4.99 -9.70 -10.68
CA ARG A 122 4.14 -9.59 -11.86
C ARG A 122 3.34 -10.87 -12.09
N THR A 123 2.04 -10.72 -12.26
CA THR A 123 1.14 -11.81 -12.68
C THR A 123 0.38 -11.40 -13.92
N ARG A 124 0.31 -12.31 -14.90
CA ARG A 124 -0.43 -12.11 -16.15
C ARG A 124 -1.23 -13.37 -16.47
N THR A 125 -2.51 -13.16 -16.69
CA THR A 125 -3.44 -14.18 -17.19
C THR A 125 -4.22 -13.57 -18.33
N ASP A 126 -4.14 -14.14 -19.51
CA ASP A 126 -4.85 -13.69 -20.70
C ASP A 126 -5.55 -14.89 -21.34
N LEU A 127 -6.85 -14.99 -21.11
CA LEU A 127 -7.75 -15.95 -21.71
C LEU A 127 -8.82 -15.19 -22.50
N VAL A 128 -9.53 -15.88 -23.37
CA VAL A 128 -10.54 -15.24 -24.26
C VAL A 128 -11.56 -14.40 -23.49
N VAL A 129 -11.98 -14.88 -22.32
CA VAL A 129 -13.03 -14.22 -21.48
C VAL A 129 -12.52 -13.78 -20.14
N LEU A 130 -11.28 -14.08 -19.76
CA LEU A 130 -10.68 -13.74 -18.50
C LEU A 130 -9.35 -13.03 -18.72
N GLN A 131 -9.12 -11.97 -17.99
CA GLN A 131 -7.86 -11.25 -17.95
C GLN A 131 -7.52 -10.91 -16.50
N GLY A 132 -6.29 -11.14 -16.12
CA GLY A 132 -5.78 -10.73 -14.81
C GLY A 132 -4.36 -10.19 -14.96
N HIS A 133 -4.20 -8.90 -14.83
CA HIS A 133 -2.92 -8.23 -14.87
C HIS A 133 -2.65 -7.58 -13.52
N THR A 134 -1.60 -8.02 -12.84
CA THR A 134 -1.17 -7.46 -11.56
C THR A 134 0.31 -7.15 -11.61
N ASP A 135 0.67 -5.94 -11.30
CA ASP A 135 2.01 -5.52 -10.91
C ASP A 135 1.96 -5.11 -9.44
N GLN A 136 2.38 -6.01 -8.54
CA GLN A 136 2.49 -5.75 -7.11
C GLN A 136 3.96 -5.51 -6.76
N CYS A 137 4.31 -4.27 -6.59
CA CYS A 137 5.65 -3.84 -6.22
C CYS A 137 5.79 -3.82 -4.70
N PHE A 138 6.85 -4.42 -4.18
CA PHE A 138 7.29 -4.28 -2.79
C PHE A 138 8.39 -3.24 -2.72
N GLY A 139 8.37 -2.42 -1.69
CA GLY A 139 9.27 -1.27 -1.61
C GLY A 139 9.15 -0.52 -0.30
N GLU A 140 9.68 0.69 -0.33
CA GLU A 140 9.76 1.58 0.80
C GLU A 140 8.94 2.85 0.55
N TRP A 141 8.08 3.19 1.51
CA TRP A 141 7.30 4.41 1.54
C TRP A 141 7.95 5.48 2.40
N SER A 142 7.96 6.71 1.90
CA SER A 142 8.39 7.90 2.63
C SER A 142 7.54 9.11 2.20
N GLY A 143 7.52 10.17 3.02
CA GLY A 143 6.78 11.38 2.67
C GLY A 143 6.25 12.12 3.88
N SER A 144 5.11 12.80 3.69
CA SER A 144 4.43 13.53 4.74
C SER A 144 2.91 13.39 4.65
N PHE A 145 2.27 13.56 5.79
CA PHE A 145 0.83 13.66 5.91
C PHE A 145 0.46 14.85 6.79
N THR A 146 -0.47 15.69 6.32
CA THR A 146 -1.01 16.80 7.08
C THR A 146 -2.37 16.40 7.65
N THR A 147 -2.49 16.38 8.96
CA THR A 147 -3.74 16.06 9.67
C THR A 147 -4.78 17.17 9.52
N ALA A 148 -6.03 16.90 9.89
CA ALA A 148 -7.11 17.89 9.81
C ALA A 148 -6.91 19.11 10.70
N ASP A 149 -6.15 18.98 11.79
CA ASP A 149 -5.76 20.05 12.71
C ASP A 149 -4.44 20.74 12.33
N GLY A 150 -3.85 20.38 11.19
CA GLY A 150 -2.69 21.04 10.59
C GLY A 150 -1.34 20.52 11.07
N GLU A 151 -1.28 19.44 11.86
CA GLU A 151 -0.01 18.78 12.19
C GLU A 151 0.58 18.15 10.94
N VAL A 152 1.84 18.44 10.63
CA VAL A 152 2.59 17.79 9.57
C VAL A 152 3.39 16.63 10.16
N ILE A 153 3.14 15.43 9.69
CA ILE A 153 3.82 14.20 10.12
C ILE A 153 4.69 13.71 8.98
N GLU A 154 5.99 13.83 9.11
CA GLU A 154 6.94 13.22 8.17
C GLU A 154 7.15 11.75 8.53
N PHE A 155 7.30 10.90 7.52
CA PHE A 155 7.59 9.48 7.69
C PHE A 155 8.59 8.98 6.66
N ASP A 156 9.28 7.92 7.01
CA ASP A 156 10.34 7.30 6.22
C ASP A 156 10.47 5.81 6.54
N GLY A 157 11.06 5.06 5.62
CA GLY A 157 11.48 3.68 5.86
C GLY A 157 10.32 2.69 6.06
N LEU A 158 9.09 3.01 5.66
CA LEU A 158 7.99 2.08 5.85
C LEU A 158 7.98 1.03 4.74
N ILE A 159 8.27 -0.20 5.09
CA ILE A 159 8.17 -1.33 4.16
C ILE A 159 6.71 -1.66 3.90
N GLY A 160 6.40 -1.84 2.60
CA GLY A 160 5.05 -2.16 2.18
C GLY A 160 4.98 -2.49 0.69
N TRP A 161 3.83 -2.25 0.10
CA TRP A 161 3.62 -2.47 -1.33
C TRP A 161 2.81 -1.34 -1.96
N ALA A 162 2.91 -1.27 -3.27
CA ALA A 162 2.01 -0.53 -4.16
C ALA A 162 1.70 -1.41 -5.36
N GLU A 163 0.45 -1.44 -5.78
CA GLU A 163 0.05 -2.26 -6.91
C GLU A 163 -0.83 -1.53 -7.91
N GLU A 164 -0.73 -2.00 -9.14
CA GLU A 164 -1.71 -1.74 -10.19
C GLU A 164 -2.31 -3.06 -10.62
N VAL A 165 -3.63 -3.10 -10.69
CA VAL A 165 -4.37 -4.28 -11.10
C VAL A 165 -5.42 -3.92 -12.14
N HIS A 166 -5.52 -4.77 -13.16
CA HIS A 166 -6.61 -4.75 -14.14
C HIS A 166 -7.14 -6.18 -14.30
N ASN A 167 -8.35 -6.40 -13.88
CA ASN A 167 -9.03 -7.69 -13.98
C ASN A 167 -10.30 -7.59 -14.82
N ARG A 168 -10.53 -8.65 -15.58
CA ARG A 168 -11.77 -8.88 -16.33
C ARG A 168 -12.13 -10.37 -16.19
N TRP A 169 -13.31 -10.69 -15.66
CA TRP A 169 -13.80 -12.03 -15.36
C TRP A 169 -15.26 -12.25 -15.72
#